data_14ec3bbb824f825338710e8e95b45c86
#
_entry.id   14ec3bbb824f825338710e8e95b45c86
#
_cell.length_a   1.000
_cell.length_b   1.000
_cell.length_c   1.000
_cell.angle_alpha   90.00
_cell.angle_beta   90.00
_cell.angle_gamma   90.00
#
_symmetry.space_group_name_H-M   'P 1'
#
loop_
_entity.id
_entity.type
_entity.pdbx_description
1 polymer ?
#
loop_
_entity_poly.entity_id
_entity_poly.type
_entity_poly.pdbx_seq_one_letter_code
_entity_poly.pdbx_strand_id
1 'polypeptide(L)'
;NTEMSGDLKVTGNDIEFGNSETISNSTDGDFLFTTGTTTGALTLKNSNTSDGIASIELVSDNGADVGDGYELKSVNGTFTVTSDHSTGGTYNDTYLTIVGNSNPASSVMTVAGELSATTLDIGGTNISASATELNYTDVTTLGTSQASKAVTVDSNGDLLVPDSDKYKFGAGSDMQLYHDGSNSYITNATGALKVATESSGIAVTIGH
;
A
#
# COMPACT_ATOMS: atom_id res chain seq x y z
N ASN A 1 20.40 6.95 -51.56
CA ASN A 1 20.84 6.29 -50.30
C ASN A 1 22.34 6.48 -50.20
N THR A 2 22.77 7.04 -49.09
CA THR A 2 24.20 7.08 -48.73
C THR A 2 24.42 5.97 -47.74
N GLU A 3 25.14 4.91 -48.13
CA GLU A 3 25.57 3.85 -47.21
C GLU A 3 26.94 4.22 -46.64
N MET A 4 27.10 4.16 -45.36
CA MET A 4 28.39 4.29 -44.69
C MET A 4 28.81 2.89 -44.23
N SER A 5 29.97 2.45 -44.67
CA SER A 5 30.56 1.16 -44.27
C SER A 5 31.36 1.20 -42.97
N GLY A 6 31.31 2.29 -42.24
CA GLY A 6 31.99 2.52 -40.97
C GLY A 6 31.16 3.37 -40.01
N ASP A 7 31.76 3.74 -38.89
CA ASP A 7 31.07 4.51 -37.84
C ASP A 7 30.67 5.90 -38.30
N LEU A 8 29.43 6.33 -37.98
CA LEU A 8 29.02 7.73 -38.10
C LEU A 8 29.49 8.46 -36.84
N LYS A 9 30.50 9.32 -36.96
CA LYS A 9 30.91 10.23 -35.89
C LYS A 9 30.34 11.62 -36.16
N VAL A 10 29.36 12.03 -35.35
CA VAL A 10 28.85 13.39 -35.33
C VAL A 10 29.61 14.19 -34.29
N THR A 11 30.29 15.24 -34.73
CA THR A 11 31.06 16.15 -33.84
C THR A 11 30.26 17.40 -33.44
N GLY A 12 29.07 17.56 -34.01
CA GLY A 12 28.09 18.57 -33.61
C GLY A 12 27.22 18.13 -32.43
N ASN A 13 26.25 18.93 -32.07
CA ASN A 13 25.39 18.69 -30.94
C ASN A 13 24.16 17.84 -31.25
N ASP A 14 23.75 17.77 -32.54
CA ASP A 14 22.45 17.18 -32.91
C ASP A 14 22.57 16.22 -34.10
N ILE A 15 21.78 15.17 -34.07
CA ILE A 15 21.39 14.37 -35.24
C ILE A 15 19.92 14.65 -35.45
N GLU A 16 19.59 15.32 -36.59
CA GLU A 16 18.23 15.63 -36.99
C GLU A 16 17.76 14.60 -38.02
N PHE A 17 16.62 13.98 -37.79
CA PHE A 17 15.95 13.11 -38.73
C PHE A 17 14.78 13.86 -39.36
N GLY A 18 14.45 13.56 -40.60
CA GLY A 18 13.26 14.07 -41.29
C GLY A 18 11.99 13.31 -40.88
N ASN A 19 10.88 13.53 -41.53
CA ASN A 19 9.61 12.85 -41.25
C ASN A 19 9.71 11.34 -41.54
N SER A 20 9.32 10.51 -40.62
CA SER A 20 9.43 9.04 -40.55
C SER A 20 10.78 8.56 -40.02
N GLU A 21 11.17 9.14 -38.92
CA GLU A 21 12.44 8.87 -38.24
C GLU A 21 12.50 7.45 -37.68
N THR A 22 13.59 6.75 -37.99
CA THR A 22 13.92 5.46 -37.43
C THR A 22 15.39 5.39 -37.08
N ILE A 23 15.68 4.99 -35.85
CA ILE A 23 16.97 4.41 -35.47
C ILE A 23 16.68 2.93 -35.22
N SER A 24 17.12 2.07 -36.12
CA SER A 24 16.82 0.64 -36.09
C SER A 24 18.09 -0.18 -36.09
N ASN A 25 18.15 -1.18 -35.22
CA ASN A 25 19.12 -2.26 -35.28
C ASN A 25 18.34 -3.57 -35.52
N SER A 26 18.20 -3.93 -36.80
CA SER A 26 17.28 -4.99 -37.24
C SER A 26 17.88 -6.40 -37.15
N THR A 27 19.16 -6.56 -36.81
CA THR A 27 19.84 -7.84 -37.02
C THR A 27 20.62 -8.38 -35.82
N ASP A 28 21.00 -7.56 -34.84
CA ASP A 28 21.92 -7.97 -33.75
C ASP A 28 21.60 -7.30 -32.40
N GLY A 29 20.61 -7.79 -31.68
CA GLY A 29 20.55 -7.57 -30.23
C GLY A 29 20.36 -6.10 -29.77
N ASP A 30 21.34 -5.50 -29.14
CA ASP A 30 21.13 -4.33 -28.30
C ASP A 30 21.32 -2.99 -29.03
N PHE A 31 20.40 -2.05 -28.77
CA PHE A 31 20.62 -0.64 -29.05
C PHE A 31 21.11 0.05 -27.76
N LEU A 32 22.41 0.36 -27.70
CA LEU A 32 23.05 0.85 -26.49
C LEU A 32 23.25 2.36 -26.50
N PHE A 33 22.69 3.05 -25.50
CA PHE A 33 23.03 4.43 -25.19
C PHE A 33 24.10 4.46 -24.10
N THR A 34 25.33 4.82 -24.45
CA THR A 34 26.40 4.93 -23.46
C THR A 34 26.71 6.41 -23.19
N THR A 35 26.64 6.82 -21.93
CA THR A 35 27.06 8.15 -21.51
C THR A 35 28.46 8.05 -20.90
N GLY A 36 29.42 8.81 -21.43
CA GLY A 36 30.86 8.69 -21.11
C GLY A 36 31.31 9.43 -19.84
N THR A 37 30.41 9.93 -19.02
CA THR A 37 30.74 10.73 -17.82
C THR A 37 30.01 10.24 -16.58
N THR A 38 30.35 10.76 -15.41
CA THR A 38 29.79 10.39 -14.11
C THR A 38 28.29 10.64 -13.98
N THR A 39 27.68 11.44 -14.83
CA THR A 39 26.24 11.71 -14.88
C THR A 39 25.77 11.75 -16.32
N GLY A 40 24.94 10.81 -16.70
CA GLY A 40 24.29 10.77 -18.00
C GLY A 40 22.81 10.49 -17.85
N ALA A 41 22.00 10.97 -18.78
CA ALA A 41 20.56 10.73 -18.79
C ALA A 41 20.07 10.47 -20.22
N LEU A 42 19.14 9.52 -20.36
CA LEU A 42 18.24 9.47 -21.49
C LEU A 42 17.01 10.31 -21.12
N THR A 43 16.85 11.46 -21.77
CA THR A 43 15.72 12.35 -21.50
C THR A 43 14.69 12.21 -22.60
N LEU A 44 13.51 11.73 -22.24
CA LEU A 44 12.32 11.76 -23.07
C LEU A 44 11.51 12.98 -22.68
N LYS A 45 11.37 13.94 -23.57
CA LYS A 45 10.70 15.21 -23.31
C LYS A 45 9.66 15.51 -24.38
N ASN A 46 8.41 15.69 -23.96
CA ASN A 46 7.42 16.32 -24.80
C ASN A 46 7.49 17.84 -24.61
N SER A 47 7.59 18.60 -25.68
CA SER A 47 7.69 20.07 -25.65
C SER A 47 6.33 20.77 -25.63
N ASN A 48 5.22 20.02 -25.65
CA ASN A 48 3.89 20.61 -25.53
C ASN A 48 3.72 21.28 -24.15
N THR A 49 3.09 22.43 -24.12
CA THR A 49 2.91 23.23 -22.88
C THR A 49 1.66 22.81 -22.08
N SER A 50 0.80 21.98 -22.65
CA SER A 50 -0.38 21.40 -22.00
C SER A 50 -0.55 19.95 -22.43
N ASP A 51 -0.83 19.06 -21.51
CA ASP A 51 -1.18 17.64 -21.73
C ASP A 51 -0.15 16.81 -22.53
N GLY A 52 1.11 17.25 -22.55
CA GLY A 52 2.20 16.51 -23.17
C GLY A 52 2.49 15.21 -22.42
N ILE A 53 2.55 14.09 -23.17
CA ILE A 53 2.90 12.77 -22.65
C ILE A 53 4.35 12.46 -23.02
N ALA A 54 5.14 12.00 -22.05
CA ALA A 54 6.42 11.36 -22.28
C ALA A 54 6.30 9.91 -21.78
N SER A 55 6.52 8.92 -22.65
CA SER A 55 6.38 7.51 -22.31
C SER A 55 7.49 6.63 -22.89
N ILE A 56 7.63 5.46 -22.28
CA ILE A 56 8.40 4.32 -22.76
C ILE A 56 7.43 3.15 -22.87
N GLU A 57 7.30 2.59 -24.04
CA GLU A 57 6.52 1.38 -24.28
C GLU A 57 7.44 0.17 -24.34
N LEU A 58 7.11 -0.86 -23.60
CA LEU A 58 7.76 -2.16 -23.58
C LEU A 58 6.77 -3.17 -24.16
N VAL A 59 7.01 -3.60 -25.37
CA VAL A 59 6.11 -4.50 -26.10
C VAL A 59 6.82 -5.81 -26.36
N SER A 60 6.27 -6.91 -25.86
CA SER A 60 6.70 -8.25 -26.22
C SER A 60 6.01 -8.67 -27.52
N ASP A 61 6.66 -9.51 -28.30
CA ASP A 61 6.27 -9.97 -29.63
C ASP A 61 5.79 -8.85 -30.59
N ASN A 62 4.58 -8.90 -31.14
CA ASN A 62 4.09 -7.91 -32.10
C ASN A 62 3.07 -6.92 -31.53
N GLY A 63 2.74 -7.01 -30.22
CA GLY A 63 1.78 -6.14 -29.53
C GLY A 63 0.33 -6.32 -30.01
N ALA A 64 -0.01 -7.47 -30.60
CA ALA A 64 -1.35 -7.71 -31.13
C ALA A 64 -2.31 -8.31 -30.11
N ASP A 65 -1.77 -9.00 -29.12
CA ASP A 65 -2.54 -9.68 -28.10
C ASP A 65 -2.67 -8.84 -26.81
N VAL A 66 -3.63 -9.19 -25.97
CA VAL A 66 -3.79 -8.55 -24.67
C VAL A 66 -2.68 -8.98 -23.70
N GLY A 67 -2.08 -8.02 -23.01
CA GLY A 67 -1.04 -8.28 -22.01
C GLY A 67 0.39 -8.31 -22.56
N ASP A 68 0.59 -7.97 -23.83
CA ASP A 68 1.92 -7.93 -24.47
C ASP A 68 2.69 -6.66 -24.14
N GLY A 69 2.00 -5.60 -23.79
CA GLY A 69 2.58 -4.28 -23.65
C GLY A 69 2.47 -3.69 -22.25
N TYR A 70 3.51 -2.96 -21.86
CA TYR A 70 3.52 -2.07 -20.71
C TYR A 70 3.99 -0.68 -21.12
N GLU A 71 3.37 0.35 -20.56
CA GLU A 71 3.75 1.74 -20.75
C GLU A 71 4.16 2.37 -19.43
N LEU A 72 5.34 2.98 -19.40
CA LEU A 72 5.77 3.90 -18.35
C LEU A 72 5.53 5.31 -18.84
N LYS A 73 4.63 6.05 -18.22
CA LYS A 73 4.14 7.33 -18.71
C LYS A 73 4.24 8.42 -17.67
N SER A 74 4.62 9.61 -18.11
CA SER A 74 4.56 10.83 -17.31
C SER A 74 3.68 11.87 -18.01
N VAL A 75 2.66 12.34 -17.32
CA VAL A 75 1.76 13.39 -17.80
C VAL A 75 1.25 14.23 -16.63
N ASN A 76 1.31 15.55 -16.77
CA ASN A 76 0.77 16.52 -15.79
C ASN A 76 1.17 16.24 -14.32
N GLY A 77 2.45 15.89 -14.08
CA GLY A 77 2.95 15.59 -12.74
C GLY A 77 2.57 14.21 -12.20
N THR A 78 1.94 13.38 -13.02
CA THR A 78 1.59 12.00 -12.68
C THR A 78 2.46 11.03 -13.46
N PHE A 79 3.08 10.09 -12.76
CA PHE A 79 3.75 8.94 -13.36
C PHE A 79 2.88 7.70 -13.20
N THR A 80 2.70 6.94 -14.28
CA THR A 80 1.92 5.69 -14.28
C THR A 80 2.70 4.55 -14.92
N VAL A 81 2.39 3.34 -14.44
CA VAL A 81 2.67 2.08 -15.13
C VAL A 81 1.34 1.48 -15.52
N THR A 82 1.13 1.34 -16.82
CA THR A 82 -0.10 0.81 -17.43
C THR A 82 0.20 -0.37 -18.32
N SER A 83 -0.80 -1.20 -18.60
CA SER A 83 -0.71 -2.25 -19.61
C SER A 83 -1.93 -2.22 -20.54
N ASP A 84 -1.83 -3.03 -21.57
CA ASP A 84 -2.92 -3.30 -22.53
C ASP A 84 -3.67 -4.60 -22.23
N HIS A 85 -3.63 -5.05 -20.97
CA HIS A 85 -4.15 -6.37 -20.57
C HIS A 85 -5.64 -6.58 -20.89
N SER A 86 -6.46 -5.55 -20.78
CA SER A 86 -7.89 -5.62 -21.12
C SER A 86 -8.20 -5.36 -22.57
N THR A 87 -7.32 -4.68 -23.30
CA THR A 87 -7.51 -4.34 -24.72
C THR A 87 -6.15 -4.21 -25.40
N GLY A 88 -5.80 -5.16 -26.24
CA GLY A 88 -4.51 -5.19 -26.96
C GLY A 88 -4.20 -3.87 -27.68
N GLY A 89 -2.98 -3.39 -27.51
CA GLY A 89 -2.51 -2.13 -28.07
C GLY A 89 -3.10 -0.86 -27.45
N THR A 90 -3.81 -0.98 -26.30
CA THR A 90 -4.38 0.18 -25.58
C THR A 90 -4.01 0.12 -24.11
N TYR A 91 -3.11 0.98 -23.67
CA TYR A 91 -2.56 1.02 -22.31
C TYR A 91 -3.51 1.72 -21.34
N ASN A 92 -4.60 1.05 -20.96
CA ASN A 92 -5.67 1.57 -20.09
C ASN A 92 -5.77 0.88 -18.72
N ASP A 93 -5.08 -0.23 -18.52
CA ASP A 93 -5.05 -0.92 -17.24
C ASP A 93 -3.90 -0.38 -16.38
N THR A 94 -4.23 0.40 -15.37
CA THR A 94 -3.22 1.05 -14.51
C THR A 94 -2.88 0.20 -13.29
N TYR A 95 -1.61 -0.12 -13.11
CA TYR A 95 -1.09 -0.89 -11.96
C TYR A 95 -0.43 -0.01 -10.91
N LEU A 96 0.25 1.05 -11.34
CA LEU A 96 0.92 1.98 -10.46
C LEU A 96 0.64 3.41 -10.89
N THR A 97 0.30 4.24 -9.93
CA THR A 97 0.19 5.70 -10.10
C THR A 97 1.00 6.40 -9.03
N ILE A 98 1.85 7.34 -9.43
CA ILE A 98 2.52 8.27 -8.53
C ILE A 98 2.10 9.67 -8.92
N VAL A 99 1.34 10.32 -8.05
CA VAL A 99 0.96 11.74 -8.21
C VAL A 99 2.00 12.57 -7.47
N GLY A 100 2.82 13.29 -8.24
CA GLY A 100 3.80 14.22 -7.69
C GLY A 100 3.13 15.48 -7.14
N ASN A 101 3.66 15.99 -6.05
CA ASN A 101 3.25 17.26 -5.46
C ASN A 101 4.48 18.14 -5.24
N SER A 102 4.31 19.45 -5.27
CA SER A 102 5.39 20.41 -4.94
C SER A 102 5.94 20.23 -3.52
N ASN A 103 5.12 19.69 -2.61
CA ASN A 103 5.56 19.15 -1.33
C ASN A 103 5.63 17.61 -1.43
N PRO A 104 6.82 16.97 -1.44
CA PRO A 104 6.96 15.53 -1.57
C PRO A 104 6.19 14.73 -0.51
N ALA A 105 6.01 15.31 0.70
CA ALA A 105 5.22 14.67 1.78
C ALA A 105 3.72 14.54 1.44
N SER A 106 3.24 15.28 0.43
CA SER A 106 1.85 15.21 -0.06
C SER A 106 1.72 14.41 -1.35
N SER A 107 2.81 13.81 -1.84
CA SER A 107 2.77 12.92 -3.01
C SER A 107 2.15 11.58 -2.62
N VAL A 108 1.42 10.97 -3.55
CA VAL A 108 0.71 9.71 -3.31
C VAL A 108 1.18 8.68 -4.32
N MET A 109 1.50 7.47 -3.83
CA MET A 109 1.69 6.28 -4.64
C MET A 109 0.49 5.34 -4.45
N THR A 110 -0.16 4.98 -5.53
CA THR A 110 -1.29 4.04 -5.55
C THR A 110 -0.91 2.80 -6.35
N VAL A 111 -1.11 1.63 -5.75
CA VAL A 111 -0.98 0.32 -6.41
C VAL A 111 -2.38 -0.24 -6.59
N ALA A 112 -2.77 -0.58 -7.84
CA ALA A 112 -4.02 -1.27 -8.10
C ALA A 112 -3.84 -2.77 -7.86
N GLY A 113 -4.49 -3.31 -6.84
CA GLY A 113 -4.36 -4.70 -6.42
C GLY A 113 -3.59 -4.88 -5.12
N GLU A 114 -2.99 -6.04 -4.93
CA GLU A 114 -2.22 -6.37 -3.74
C GLU A 114 -0.80 -5.81 -3.81
N LEU A 115 -0.33 -5.27 -2.69
CA LEU A 115 1.08 -5.01 -2.45
C LEU A 115 1.68 -6.16 -1.63
N SER A 116 2.46 -7.03 -2.26
CA SER A 116 3.23 -8.05 -1.54
C SER A 116 4.59 -7.47 -1.12
N ALA A 117 4.81 -7.34 0.18
CA ALA A 117 6.04 -6.85 0.74
C ALA A 117 6.57 -7.82 1.81
N THR A 118 7.88 -8.01 1.89
CA THR A 118 8.49 -8.82 2.94
C THR A 118 8.42 -8.13 4.30
N THR A 119 8.54 -6.80 4.30
CA THR A 119 8.42 -5.94 5.48
C THR A 119 7.67 -4.67 5.10
N LEU A 120 6.86 -4.15 6.00
CA LEU A 120 6.23 -2.83 5.89
C LEU A 120 6.88 -1.91 6.92
N ASP A 121 7.52 -0.86 6.44
CA ASP A 121 8.11 0.20 7.27
C ASP A 121 7.23 1.46 7.22
N ILE A 122 6.97 2.05 8.36
CA ILE A 122 6.27 3.32 8.47
C ILE A 122 7.13 4.29 9.29
N GLY A 123 7.64 5.32 8.62
CA GLY A 123 8.43 6.36 9.28
C GLY A 123 9.76 5.86 9.88
N GLY A 124 10.40 4.87 9.27
CA GLY A 124 11.65 4.28 9.73
C GLY A 124 11.48 3.17 10.77
N THR A 125 10.26 2.69 10.98
CA THR A 125 9.97 1.60 11.91
C THR A 125 9.23 0.47 11.19
N ASN A 126 9.81 -0.73 11.22
CA ASN A 126 9.18 -1.92 10.65
C ASN A 126 7.98 -2.37 11.49
N ILE A 127 6.87 -2.69 10.84
CA ILE A 127 5.77 -3.40 11.47
C ILE A 127 6.18 -4.86 11.63
N SER A 128 6.37 -5.31 12.86
CA SER A 128 6.74 -6.69 13.19
C SER A 128 5.52 -7.61 13.40
N ALA A 129 4.33 -7.04 13.52
CA ALA A 129 3.09 -7.81 13.67
C ALA A 129 2.79 -8.56 12.36
N SER A 130 2.44 -9.84 12.48
CA SER A 130 1.95 -10.65 11.36
C SER A 130 0.60 -10.13 10.85
N ALA A 131 0.22 -10.49 9.62
CA ALA A 131 -1.09 -10.16 9.06
C ALA A 131 -2.24 -10.66 9.97
N THR A 132 -2.07 -11.83 10.60
CA THR A 132 -3.05 -12.37 11.55
C THR A 132 -3.19 -11.48 12.78
N GLU A 133 -2.09 -11.00 13.34
CA GLU A 133 -2.12 -10.11 14.52
C GLU A 133 -2.68 -8.72 14.17
N LEU A 134 -2.37 -8.19 12.99
CA LEU A 134 -3.00 -6.96 12.50
C LEU A 134 -4.51 -7.13 12.34
N ASN A 135 -4.97 -8.28 11.84
CA ASN A 135 -6.38 -8.57 11.67
C ASN A 135 -7.14 -8.75 13.00
N TYR A 136 -6.45 -8.90 14.14
CA TYR A 136 -7.13 -8.82 15.44
C TYR A 136 -7.69 -7.42 15.72
N THR A 137 -7.15 -6.37 15.11
CA THR A 137 -7.66 -4.99 15.27
C THR A 137 -8.82 -4.67 14.33
N ASP A 138 -9.13 -5.53 13.36
CA ASP A 138 -10.28 -5.40 12.46
C ASP A 138 -11.56 -5.78 13.20
N VAL A 139 -12.11 -4.84 13.96
CA VAL A 139 -13.33 -5.00 14.76
C VAL A 139 -14.53 -4.42 14.04
N THR A 140 -15.68 -5.09 14.12
CA THR A 140 -16.92 -4.64 13.46
C THR A 140 -17.49 -3.39 14.15
N THR A 141 -17.39 -3.32 15.49
CA THR A 141 -17.92 -2.24 16.30
C THR A 141 -16.92 -1.86 17.37
N LEU A 142 -16.45 -0.62 17.35
CA LEU A 142 -15.58 -0.10 18.40
C LEU A 142 -16.29 -0.12 19.77
N GLY A 143 -15.53 -0.42 20.80
CA GLY A 143 -16.05 -0.47 22.17
C GLY A 143 -16.79 -1.75 22.51
N THR A 144 -17.05 -2.64 21.57
CA THR A 144 -17.73 -3.93 21.84
C THR A 144 -16.72 -5.08 21.76
N SER A 145 -16.69 -5.93 22.77
CA SER A 145 -15.84 -7.12 22.77
C SER A 145 -16.28 -8.11 21.68
N GLN A 146 -15.32 -8.69 20.98
CA GLN A 146 -15.56 -9.69 19.94
C GLN A 146 -14.58 -10.86 20.10
N ALA A 147 -15.05 -12.07 19.78
CA ALA A 147 -14.21 -13.25 19.82
C ALA A 147 -13.00 -13.13 18.88
N SER A 148 -11.82 -13.48 19.37
CA SER A 148 -10.55 -13.45 18.61
C SER A 148 -10.18 -12.06 18.06
N LYS A 149 -10.63 -10.99 18.71
CA LYS A 149 -10.30 -9.61 18.35
C LYS A 149 -9.64 -8.87 19.51
N ALA A 150 -8.97 -7.80 19.16
CA ALA A 150 -8.43 -6.87 20.16
C ALA A 150 -9.58 -6.16 20.89
N VAL A 151 -9.34 -5.86 22.17
CA VAL A 151 -10.27 -5.05 22.94
C VAL A 151 -10.08 -3.59 22.55
N THR A 152 -11.16 -2.95 22.13
CA THR A 152 -11.21 -1.53 21.77
C THR A 152 -12.22 -0.80 22.64
N VAL A 153 -12.10 0.51 22.71
CA VAL A 153 -13.09 1.40 23.35
C VAL A 153 -13.84 2.19 22.29
N ASP A 154 -15.04 2.65 22.60
CA ASP A 154 -15.83 3.52 21.73
C ASP A 154 -15.36 4.98 21.80
N SER A 155 -16.10 5.90 21.15
CA SER A 155 -15.79 7.34 21.13
C SER A 155 -15.88 8.03 22.49
N ASN A 156 -16.56 7.43 23.46
CA ASN A 156 -16.66 7.94 24.82
C ASN A 156 -15.59 7.39 25.75
N GLY A 157 -14.80 6.41 25.28
CA GLY A 157 -13.83 5.66 26.08
C GLY A 157 -14.45 4.46 26.78
N ASP A 158 -15.66 4.04 26.43
CA ASP A 158 -16.36 2.93 27.05
C ASP A 158 -16.01 1.60 26.35
N LEU A 159 -15.95 0.52 27.14
CA LEU A 159 -15.87 -0.86 26.67
C LEU A 159 -17.18 -1.56 27.01
N LEU A 160 -17.93 -1.93 25.97
CA LEU A 160 -19.14 -2.72 26.11
C LEU A 160 -18.84 -4.22 26.02
N VAL A 161 -19.22 -4.94 27.04
CA VAL A 161 -19.28 -6.41 27.06
C VAL A 161 -20.75 -6.79 26.84
N PRO A 162 -21.11 -7.40 25.71
CA PRO A 162 -22.49 -7.77 25.41
C PRO A 162 -23.09 -8.72 26.46
N ASP A 163 -24.41 -8.82 26.50
CA ASP A 163 -25.13 -9.74 27.39
C ASP A 163 -24.63 -11.17 27.19
N SER A 164 -24.42 -11.86 28.29
CA SER A 164 -23.86 -13.20 28.39
C SER A 164 -22.37 -13.35 28.10
N ASP A 165 -21.72 -12.35 27.51
CA ASP A 165 -20.25 -12.29 27.44
C ASP A 165 -19.69 -11.97 28.84
N LYS A 166 -18.45 -12.40 29.12
CA LYS A 166 -17.90 -12.36 30.47
C LYS A 166 -16.48 -11.82 30.51
N TYR A 167 -16.23 -10.93 31.49
CA TYR A 167 -14.87 -10.74 31.97
C TYR A 167 -14.50 -11.90 32.90
N LYS A 168 -13.45 -12.63 32.55
CA LYS A 168 -12.97 -13.79 33.26
C LYS A 168 -11.59 -13.55 33.87
N PHE A 169 -11.40 -13.96 35.09
CA PHE A 169 -10.13 -13.84 35.79
C PHE A 169 -9.71 -15.22 36.32
N GLY A 170 -8.38 -15.47 36.28
CA GLY A 170 -7.80 -16.76 36.65
C GLY A 170 -7.80 -17.76 35.51
N ALA A 171 -6.82 -18.67 35.48
CA ALA A 171 -6.67 -19.68 34.41
C ALA A 171 -7.88 -20.62 34.28
N GLY A 172 -8.59 -20.87 35.41
CA GLY A 172 -9.83 -21.65 35.48
C GLY A 172 -11.10 -20.84 35.26
N SER A 173 -10.99 -19.55 34.88
CA SER A 173 -12.14 -18.62 34.85
C SER A 173 -12.83 -18.52 36.19
N ASP A 174 -12.05 -18.47 37.25
CA ASP A 174 -12.51 -18.61 38.63
C ASP A 174 -13.41 -17.45 39.09
N MET A 175 -13.09 -16.22 38.69
CA MET A 175 -13.95 -15.05 38.93
C MET A 175 -14.50 -14.54 37.60
N GLN A 176 -15.77 -14.16 37.55
CA GLN A 176 -16.45 -13.64 36.39
C GLN A 176 -17.33 -12.43 36.72
N LEU A 177 -17.31 -11.43 35.82
CA LEU A 177 -18.24 -10.30 35.85
C LEU A 177 -19.03 -10.34 34.51
N TYR A 178 -20.35 -10.28 34.58
CA TYR A 178 -21.19 -10.29 33.41
C TYR A 178 -22.61 -9.81 33.69
N HIS A 179 -23.35 -9.51 32.59
CA HIS A 179 -24.79 -9.29 32.60
C HIS A 179 -25.45 -10.38 31.73
N ASP A 180 -26.58 -10.94 32.15
CA ASP A 180 -27.26 -12.00 31.40
C ASP A 180 -28.46 -11.54 30.57
N GLY A 181 -28.64 -10.21 30.46
CA GLY A 181 -29.81 -9.57 29.87
C GLY A 181 -30.90 -9.21 30.87
N SER A 182 -30.75 -9.66 32.11
CA SER A 182 -31.71 -9.37 33.21
C SER A 182 -31.01 -8.97 34.51
N ASN A 183 -29.88 -9.62 34.82
CA ASN A 183 -29.18 -9.44 36.09
C ASN A 183 -27.69 -9.30 35.85
N SER A 184 -27.02 -8.56 36.77
CA SER A 184 -25.57 -8.40 36.82
C SER A 184 -24.96 -9.33 37.90
N TYR A 185 -23.83 -9.93 37.55
CA TYR A 185 -23.18 -10.95 38.37
C TYR A 185 -21.71 -10.63 38.63
N ILE A 186 -21.29 -10.84 39.85
CA ILE A 186 -19.91 -11.07 40.28
C ILE A 186 -19.87 -12.48 40.87
N THR A 187 -19.29 -13.43 40.16
CA THR A 187 -19.23 -14.83 40.63
C THR A 187 -17.79 -15.24 40.87
N ASN A 188 -17.60 -16.13 41.86
CA ASN A 188 -16.32 -16.72 42.19
C ASN A 188 -16.51 -18.23 42.42
N ALA A 189 -15.82 -19.05 41.61
CA ALA A 189 -15.96 -20.51 41.64
C ALA A 189 -14.96 -21.18 42.62
N THR A 190 -13.82 -20.53 42.90
CA THR A 190 -12.73 -21.14 43.68
C THR A 190 -12.24 -20.18 44.76
N GLY A 191 -12.19 -20.64 46.02
CA GLY A 191 -11.74 -19.82 47.12
C GLY A 191 -12.75 -18.75 47.55
N ALA A 192 -12.33 -17.78 48.31
CA ALA A 192 -13.17 -16.69 48.82
C ALA A 192 -13.13 -15.48 47.90
N LEU A 193 -14.30 -14.89 47.55
CA LEU A 193 -14.36 -13.54 47.02
C LEU A 193 -14.09 -12.53 48.16
N LYS A 194 -12.97 -11.83 48.11
CA LYS A 194 -12.63 -10.80 49.08
C LYS A 194 -12.92 -9.43 48.46
N VAL A 195 -13.86 -8.71 49.06
CA VAL A 195 -14.14 -7.31 48.75
C VAL A 195 -13.63 -6.48 49.91
N ALA A 196 -12.49 -5.83 49.77
CA ALA A 196 -11.82 -5.12 50.84
C ALA A 196 -11.18 -3.82 50.30
N THR A 197 -10.99 -2.87 51.19
CA THR A 197 -10.14 -1.71 50.94
C THR A 197 -8.80 -1.90 51.62
N GLU A 198 -7.71 -1.49 50.97
CA GLU A 198 -6.37 -1.46 51.56
C GLU A 198 -6.13 -0.20 52.40
N SER A 199 -7.09 0.71 52.39
CA SER A 199 -7.09 1.94 53.18
C SER A 199 -7.95 1.81 54.44
N SER A 200 -7.65 2.58 55.49
CA SER A 200 -8.51 2.67 56.65
C SER A 200 -9.86 3.29 56.28
N GLY A 201 -10.97 2.64 56.62
CA GLY A 201 -12.31 3.13 56.31
C GLY A 201 -13.32 2.01 56.06
N ILE A 202 -14.42 2.32 55.38
CA ILE A 202 -15.51 1.38 55.10
C ILE A 202 -15.05 0.42 53.98
N ALA A 203 -15.00 -0.87 54.23
CA ALA A 203 -14.58 -1.89 53.27
C ALA A 203 -15.63 -2.17 52.20
N VAL A 204 -16.92 -2.14 52.52
CA VAL A 204 -18.04 -2.37 51.60
C VAL A 204 -19.24 -1.52 52.06
N THR A 205 -19.86 -0.82 51.11
CA THR A 205 -21.16 -0.19 51.30
C THR A 205 -22.15 -0.81 50.36
N ILE A 206 -23.20 -1.42 50.85
CA ILE A 206 -24.33 -1.92 50.09
C ILE A 206 -25.52 -1.06 50.49
N GLY A 207 -26.04 -0.27 49.55
CA GLY A 207 -27.13 0.66 49.79
C GLY A 207 -28.17 0.63 48.70
N HIS A 208 -29.31 1.19 48.98
CA HIS A 208 -30.43 1.39 48.06
C HIS A 208 -30.50 2.87 47.72
#